data_cde73da4f4c1cb058c001076e6f9462c
#
_entry.id   cde73da4f4c1cb058c001076e6f9462c
#
_cell.length_a   1.000
_cell.length_b   1.000
_cell.length_c   1.000
_cell.angle_alpha   90.00
_cell.angle_beta   90.00
_cell.angle_gamma   90.00
#
_symmetry.space_group_name_H-M   'P 1'
#
loop_
_entity.id
_entity.type
_entity.pdbx_description
1 polymer ?
#
loop_
_entity_poly.entity_id
_entity_poly.type
_entity_poly.pdbx_seq_one_letter_code
_entity_poly.pdbx_strand_id
1 'polypeptide(L)'
;MKPIRVFKFGGASVKSAGAVRNLANIVKRYSSENLVIVVSAMAKTTNALEEVLIHWMNADLMAMKEKFKEIEQFHLNEAMDLVDGNPNHMLIHELQSLFNQLESQLGQVPTKGYDFYYDQVVSFGELFSTRIVSHYLNFVGIANTLVDARRCLRSDTSYREGVIDESTSRIMCKREFDFSLANIFLTQGFIAGTEVGTTTTLGREGSDYTAAIIAKLIDAQDVTIWKDVAGVLSADPKIFSNAVKLDFVSYQEAIELAYCGAQIIHPKTIKPIQNKKIPLYVKSFMEPDAEGTIIAHSDTPVKLPPVLVLKRNQVLITLSPRDFSFVIEDCLSKIFALLYKHRIKVNLVHNSAINFTVCVDNDHLRLGNALEEMKHEFTVRYNSNLELLTIRHYTPEIIDDFIGNRVVYLQQRTRSTARFVMDAG
;
A
#
# COMPACT_ATOMS: atom_id res chain seq x y z
N MET A 1 -25.57 -19.56 -6.13
CA MET A 1 -24.96 -18.42 -6.81
C MET A 1 -23.53 -18.81 -7.20
N LYS A 2 -23.02 -18.28 -8.32
CA LYS A 2 -21.59 -18.46 -8.64
C LYS A 2 -20.75 -17.79 -7.56
N PRO A 3 -19.57 -18.33 -7.21
CA PRO A 3 -18.67 -17.69 -6.26
C PRO A 3 -18.22 -16.31 -6.77
N ILE A 4 -18.06 -15.37 -5.86
CA ILE A 4 -17.60 -14.03 -6.17
C ILE A 4 -16.10 -13.96 -5.89
N ARG A 5 -15.33 -13.44 -6.84
CA ARG A 5 -13.91 -13.16 -6.66
C ARG A 5 -13.63 -11.67 -6.72
N VAL A 6 -12.60 -11.24 -6.02
CA VAL A 6 -12.13 -9.85 -6.07
C VAL A 6 -10.72 -9.82 -6.61
N PHE A 7 -10.53 -9.14 -7.73
CA PHE A 7 -9.22 -8.92 -8.33
C PHE A 7 -8.75 -7.49 -8.09
N LYS A 8 -7.49 -7.33 -7.76
CA LYS A 8 -6.88 -6.01 -7.64
C LYS A 8 -5.70 -5.88 -8.60
N PHE A 9 -5.71 -4.83 -9.38
CA PHE A 9 -4.60 -4.44 -10.26
C PHE A 9 -3.96 -3.15 -9.77
N GLY A 10 -2.64 -3.22 -9.48
CA GLY A 10 -1.86 -2.08 -9.02
C GLY A 10 -1.46 -1.12 -10.15
N GLY A 11 -0.90 0.04 -9.80
CA GLY A 11 -0.47 1.04 -10.78
C GLY A 11 0.54 0.52 -11.80
N ALA A 12 1.42 -0.41 -11.41
CA ALA A 12 2.34 -1.09 -12.34
C ALA A 12 1.61 -1.99 -13.34
N SER A 13 0.47 -2.58 -12.94
CA SER A 13 -0.34 -3.49 -13.77
C SER A 13 -1.28 -2.75 -14.73
N VAL A 14 -1.38 -1.42 -14.61
CA VAL A 14 -2.17 -0.54 -15.50
C VAL A 14 -1.35 0.65 -15.99
N LYS A 15 -0.01 0.55 -15.99
CA LYS A 15 0.90 1.66 -16.24
C LYS A 15 0.90 2.18 -17.69
N SER A 16 0.33 1.45 -18.61
CA SER A 16 0.31 1.78 -20.05
C SER A 16 -0.81 1.04 -20.77
N ALA A 17 -1.10 1.41 -22.00
CA ALA A 17 -2.05 0.72 -22.87
C ALA A 17 -1.71 -0.78 -23.03
N GLY A 18 -0.44 -1.12 -23.18
CA GLY A 18 0.01 -2.51 -23.21
C GLY A 18 -0.31 -3.28 -21.92
N ALA A 19 -0.15 -2.64 -20.77
CA ALA A 19 -0.51 -3.22 -19.48
C ALA A 19 -2.04 -3.40 -19.34
N VAL A 20 -2.84 -2.45 -19.82
CA VAL A 20 -4.31 -2.57 -19.83
C VAL A 20 -4.78 -3.69 -20.77
N ARG A 21 -4.12 -3.88 -21.92
CA ARG A 21 -4.38 -5.03 -22.82
C ARG A 21 -4.10 -6.36 -22.11
N ASN A 22 -3.00 -6.44 -21.34
CA ASN A 22 -2.70 -7.64 -20.56
C ASN A 22 -3.74 -7.89 -19.45
N LEU A 23 -4.18 -6.83 -18.73
CA LEU A 23 -5.28 -6.91 -17.77
C LEU A 23 -6.53 -7.50 -18.44
N ALA A 24 -6.91 -7.04 -19.62
CA ALA A 24 -8.07 -7.55 -20.35
C ALA A 24 -7.91 -9.04 -20.69
N ASN A 25 -6.71 -9.48 -21.09
CA ASN A 25 -6.42 -10.89 -21.35
C ASN A 25 -6.56 -11.75 -20.09
N ILE A 26 -6.15 -11.23 -18.92
CA ILE A 26 -6.34 -11.90 -17.64
C ILE A 26 -7.84 -11.98 -17.32
N VAL A 27 -8.56 -10.87 -17.35
CA VAL A 27 -10.00 -10.81 -17.03
C VAL A 27 -10.82 -11.70 -17.95
N LYS A 28 -10.48 -11.79 -19.22
CA LYS A 28 -11.16 -12.65 -20.21
C LYS A 28 -11.23 -14.11 -19.78
N ARG A 29 -10.20 -14.62 -19.07
CA ARG A 29 -10.16 -16.01 -18.56
C ARG A 29 -11.22 -16.28 -17.48
N TYR A 30 -11.70 -15.22 -16.82
CA TYR A 30 -12.67 -15.26 -15.73
C TYR A 30 -14.01 -14.64 -16.11
N SER A 31 -14.26 -14.40 -17.40
CA SER A 31 -15.46 -13.71 -17.90
C SER A 31 -16.79 -14.42 -17.58
N SER A 32 -16.73 -15.72 -17.29
CA SER A 32 -17.91 -16.50 -16.87
C SER A 32 -18.15 -16.49 -15.36
N GLU A 33 -17.27 -15.90 -14.57
CA GLU A 33 -17.33 -15.85 -13.10
C GLU A 33 -17.93 -14.51 -12.62
N ASN A 34 -18.37 -14.46 -11.35
CA ASN A 34 -18.73 -13.19 -10.71
C ASN A 34 -17.46 -12.51 -10.21
N LEU A 35 -17.15 -11.34 -10.74
CA LEU A 35 -15.86 -10.68 -10.52
C LEU A 35 -16.06 -9.21 -10.13
N VAL A 36 -15.40 -8.77 -9.06
CA VAL A 36 -15.17 -7.34 -8.77
C VAL A 36 -13.70 -7.02 -9.04
N ILE A 37 -13.45 -6.05 -9.90
CA ILE A 37 -12.11 -5.59 -10.27
C ILE A 37 -11.84 -4.26 -9.60
N VAL A 38 -10.82 -4.20 -8.76
CA VAL A 38 -10.33 -2.98 -8.09
C VAL A 38 -9.07 -2.51 -8.79
N VAL A 39 -9.07 -1.27 -9.26
CA VAL A 39 -7.96 -0.71 -10.05
C VAL A 39 -7.38 0.51 -9.34
N SER A 40 -6.05 0.59 -9.28
CA SER A 40 -5.29 1.76 -8.79
C SER A 40 -5.12 2.79 -9.89
N ALA A 41 -4.66 3.99 -9.54
CA ALA A 41 -4.16 4.98 -10.49
C ALA A 41 -3.07 4.39 -11.41
N MET A 42 -2.98 4.88 -12.65
CA MET A 42 -1.97 4.45 -13.62
C MET A 42 -0.57 4.88 -13.20
N ALA A 43 0.40 4.00 -13.35
CA ALA A 43 1.83 4.30 -13.14
C ALA A 43 2.10 5.05 -11.81
N LYS A 44 2.62 6.29 -11.89
CA LYS A 44 2.91 7.18 -10.76
C LYS A 44 1.96 8.38 -10.70
N THR A 45 0.78 8.28 -11.27
CA THR A 45 -0.20 9.40 -11.34
C THR A 45 -0.54 9.97 -9.97
N THR A 46 -0.66 9.13 -8.93
CA THR A 46 -0.91 9.55 -7.54
C THR A 46 0.15 10.56 -7.07
N ASN A 47 1.43 10.27 -7.31
CA ASN A 47 2.54 11.17 -6.94
C ASN A 47 2.52 12.47 -7.79
N ALA A 48 2.27 12.35 -9.10
CA ALA A 48 2.20 13.50 -9.98
C ALA A 48 1.04 14.46 -9.61
N LEU A 49 -0.11 13.91 -9.20
CA LEU A 49 -1.24 14.71 -8.71
C LEU A 49 -0.93 15.35 -7.35
N GLU A 50 -0.14 14.71 -6.48
CA GLU A 50 0.35 15.33 -5.25
C GLU A 50 1.31 16.51 -5.55
N GLU A 51 2.16 16.41 -6.57
CA GLU A 51 2.98 17.54 -7.04
C GLU A 51 2.11 18.70 -7.54
N VAL A 52 1.06 18.42 -8.33
CA VAL A 52 0.07 19.45 -8.75
C VAL A 52 -0.55 20.14 -7.54
N LEU A 53 -0.97 19.36 -6.53
CA LEU A 53 -1.54 19.90 -5.29
C LEU A 53 -0.55 20.81 -4.56
N ILE A 54 0.72 20.39 -4.42
CA ILE A 54 1.76 21.17 -3.73
C ILE A 54 1.96 22.51 -4.43
N HIS A 55 2.09 22.53 -5.76
CA HIS A 55 2.24 23.76 -6.53
C HIS A 55 1.00 24.65 -6.42
N TRP A 56 -0.19 24.08 -6.50
CA TRP A 56 -1.45 24.84 -6.35
C TRP A 56 -1.56 25.50 -4.98
N MET A 57 -1.28 24.78 -3.89
CA MET A 57 -1.36 25.32 -2.53
C MET A 57 -0.28 26.38 -2.23
N ASN A 58 0.85 26.33 -2.93
CA ASN A 58 1.91 27.33 -2.86
C ASN A 58 1.72 28.49 -3.84
N ALA A 59 0.57 28.56 -4.55
CA ALA A 59 0.26 29.54 -5.57
C ALA A 59 1.27 29.59 -6.76
N ASP A 60 2.01 28.50 -6.99
CA ASP A 60 2.87 28.32 -8.15
C ASP A 60 2.03 27.79 -9.33
N LEU A 61 1.23 28.69 -9.92
CA LEU A 61 0.27 28.33 -10.95
C LEU A 61 0.94 27.90 -12.25
N MET A 62 2.19 28.29 -12.51
CA MET A 62 2.91 27.92 -13.72
C MET A 62 3.33 26.44 -13.65
N ALA A 63 4.04 26.05 -12.61
CA ALA A 63 4.46 24.67 -12.41
C ALA A 63 3.25 23.72 -12.23
N MET A 64 2.19 24.18 -11.54
CA MET A 64 0.93 23.45 -11.43
C MET A 64 0.33 23.12 -12.79
N LYS A 65 0.21 24.10 -13.70
CA LYS A 65 -0.36 23.90 -15.05
C LYS A 65 0.51 23.00 -15.92
N GLU A 66 1.83 23.14 -15.83
CA GLU A 66 2.77 22.30 -16.57
C GLU A 66 2.60 20.83 -16.15
N LYS A 67 2.65 20.55 -14.84
CA LYS A 67 2.48 19.19 -14.32
C LYS A 67 1.10 18.61 -14.61
N PHE A 68 0.04 19.42 -14.50
CA PHE A 68 -1.32 19.00 -14.86
C PHE A 68 -1.41 18.55 -16.32
N LYS A 69 -0.83 19.34 -17.24
CA LYS A 69 -0.82 19.04 -18.67
C LYS A 69 -0.03 17.77 -19.00
N GLU A 70 1.07 17.50 -18.29
CA GLU A 70 1.79 16.22 -18.44
C GLU A 70 0.89 15.02 -18.09
N ILE A 71 0.13 15.13 -16.97
CA ILE A 71 -0.79 14.08 -16.54
C ILE A 71 -1.94 13.88 -17.55
N GLU A 72 -2.53 14.97 -18.03
CA GLU A 72 -3.58 14.94 -19.03
C GLU A 72 -3.10 14.27 -20.30
N GLN A 73 -1.98 14.73 -20.86
CA GLN A 73 -1.40 14.21 -22.08
C GLN A 73 -1.06 12.71 -21.97
N PHE A 74 -0.50 12.30 -20.84
CA PHE A 74 -0.21 10.89 -20.57
C PHE A 74 -1.47 10.03 -20.69
N HIS A 75 -2.54 10.37 -19.96
CA HIS A 75 -3.76 9.56 -19.94
C HIS A 75 -4.50 9.58 -21.28
N LEU A 76 -4.54 10.72 -21.97
CA LEU A 76 -5.15 10.81 -23.28
C LEU A 76 -4.38 10.01 -24.33
N ASN A 77 -3.05 10.02 -24.30
CA ASN A 77 -2.22 9.22 -25.21
C ASN A 77 -2.46 7.72 -25.00
N GLU A 78 -2.44 7.25 -23.73
CA GLU A 78 -2.69 5.84 -23.42
C GLU A 78 -4.13 5.42 -23.80
N ALA A 79 -5.11 6.29 -23.58
CA ALA A 79 -6.49 6.04 -23.98
C ALA A 79 -6.65 6.00 -25.50
N MET A 80 -6.01 6.90 -26.24
CA MET A 80 -6.03 6.92 -27.71
C MET A 80 -5.44 5.64 -28.29
N ASP A 81 -4.32 5.13 -27.74
CA ASP A 81 -3.72 3.86 -28.17
C ASP A 81 -4.66 2.66 -27.93
N LEU A 82 -5.50 2.71 -26.90
CA LEU A 82 -6.46 1.64 -26.58
C LEU A 82 -7.71 1.63 -27.48
N VAL A 83 -8.04 2.77 -28.09
CA VAL A 83 -9.22 2.91 -28.97
C VAL A 83 -8.84 3.14 -30.43
N ASP A 84 -7.73 2.56 -30.88
CA ASP A 84 -7.24 2.58 -32.25
C ASP A 84 -7.10 4.00 -32.83
N GLY A 85 -6.73 4.98 -31.99
CA GLY A 85 -6.53 6.36 -32.41
C GLY A 85 -7.82 7.14 -32.68
N ASN A 86 -8.99 6.66 -32.27
CA ASN A 86 -10.27 7.34 -32.49
C ASN A 86 -10.52 8.50 -31.49
N PRO A 87 -10.35 9.77 -31.89
CA PRO A 87 -10.52 10.91 -30.99
C PRO A 87 -11.97 11.15 -30.58
N ASN A 88 -12.94 10.60 -31.34
CA ASN A 88 -14.36 10.74 -31.05
C ASN A 88 -14.92 9.57 -30.22
N HIS A 89 -14.03 8.68 -29.70
CA HIS A 89 -14.47 7.62 -28.83
C HIS A 89 -14.96 8.19 -27.49
N MET A 90 -16.02 7.62 -26.93
CA MET A 90 -16.64 8.10 -25.68
C MET A 90 -15.67 8.18 -24.52
N LEU A 91 -14.69 7.27 -24.45
CA LEU A 91 -13.60 7.31 -23.44
C LEU A 91 -12.87 8.66 -23.44
N ILE A 92 -12.51 9.20 -24.62
CA ILE A 92 -11.77 10.45 -24.72
C ILE A 92 -12.59 11.62 -24.19
N HIS A 93 -13.88 11.68 -24.51
CA HIS A 93 -14.79 12.71 -24.00
C HIS A 93 -14.98 12.61 -22.47
N GLU A 94 -15.11 11.39 -21.94
CA GLU A 94 -15.25 11.21 -20.49
C GLU A 94 -13.97 11.57 -19.74
N LEU A 95 -12.79 11.22 -20.27
CA LEU A 95 -11.52 11.65 -19.67
C LEU A 95 -11.38 13.16 -19.69
N GLN A 96 -11.68 13.79 -20.81
CA GLN A 96 -11.67 15.25 -20.94
C GLN A 96 -12.60 15.93 -19.92
N SER A 97 -13.79 15.35 -19.72
CA SER A 97 -14.74 15.83 -18.70
C SER A 97 -14.16 15.73 -17.28
N LEU A 98 -13.46 14.63 -16.95
CA LEU A 98 -12.81 14.48 -15.65
C LEU A 98 -11.64 15.47 -15.47
N PHE A 99 -10.82 15.71 -16.52
CA PHE A 99 -9.76 16.71 -16.49
C PHE A 99 -10.32 18.13 -16.30
N ASN A 100 -11.41 18.48 -17.01
CA ASN A 100 -12.08 19.76 -16.82
C ASN A 100 -12.64 19.93 -15.39
N GLN A 101 -13.14 18.88 -14.77
CA GLN A 101 -13.59 18.91 -13.37
C GLN A 101 -12.42 19.20 -12.43
N LEU A 102 -11.29 18.51 -12.60
CA LEU A 102 -10.09 18.75 -11.79
C LEU A 102 -9.53 20.17 -12.03
N GLU A 103 -9.46 20.61 -13.29
CA GLU A 103 -9.01 21.97 -13.63
C GLU A 103 -9.90 23.05 -13.00
N SER A 104 -11.23 22.87 -13.04
CA SER A 104 -12.17 23.76 -12.38
C SER A 104 -11.95 23.84 -10.88
N GLN A 105 -11.62 22.72 -10.23
CA GLN A 105 -11.28 22.71 -8.80
C GLN A 105 -9.96 23.44 -8.52
N LEU A 106 -8.93 23.21 -9.34
CA LEU A 106 -7.62 23.88 -9.22
C LEU A 106 -7.67 25.38 -9.58
N GLY A 107 -8.71 25.83 -10.29
CA GLY A 107 -8.98 27.24 -10.54
C GLY A 107 -9.51 28.02 -9.32
N GLN A 108 -9.88 27.32 -8.24
CA GLN A 108 -10.36 27.96 -7.01
C GLN A 108 -9.21 28.25 -6.05
N VAL A 109 -9.42 29.20 -5.13
CA VAL A 109 -8.47 29.43 -4.04
C VAL A 109 -8.65 28.39 -2.95
N PRO A 110 -7.59 27.68 -2.50
CA PRO A 110 -7.72 26.69 -1.45
C PRO A 110 -8.07 27.35 -0.11
N THR A 111 -9.17 26.92 0.51
CA THR A 111 -9.70 27.45 1.80
C THR A 111 -9.61 26.44 2.95
N LYS A 112 -9.25 25.18 2.65
CA LYS A 112 -9.13 24.10 3.61
C LYS A 112 -7.68 23.60 3.72
N GLY A 113 -7.42 22.70 4.66
CA GLY A 113 -6.08 22.14 4.89
C GLY A 113 -5.62 21.19 3.77
N TYR A 114 -4.32 20.92 3.78
CA TYR A 114 -3.63 20.08 2.81
C TYR A 114 -4.27 18.68 2.68
N ASP A 115 -4.55 18.00 3.80
CA ASP A 115 -5.06 16.64 3.81
C ASP A 115 -6.44 16.53 3.14
N PHE A 116 -7.30 17.56 3.30
CA PHE A 116 -8.57 17.64 2.59
C PHE A 116 -8.36 17.69 1.08
N TYR A 117 -7.54 18.67 0.61
CA TYR A 117 -7.32 18.82 -0.82
C TYR A 117 -6.52 17.69 -1.44
N TYR A 118 -5.64 17.04 -0.66
CA TYR A 118 -4.98 15.80 -1.10
C TYR A 118 -6.00 14.79 -1.58
N ASP A 119 -7.00 14.49 -0.78
CA ASP A 119 -8.02 13.50 -1.12
C ASP A 119 -8.89 13.93 -2.31
N GLN A 120 -9.22 15.22 -2.42
CA GLN A 120 -10.03 15.72 -3.54
C GLN A 120 -9.25 15.70 -4.87
N VAL A 121 -7.95 15.95 -4.88
CA VAL A 121 -7.11 16.04 -6.09
C VAL A 121 -6.57 14.68 -6.48
N VAL A 122 -5.96 13.97 -5.53
CA VAL A 122 -5.24 12.72 -5.82
C VAL A 122 -6.19 11.60 -6.24
N SER A 123 -7.43 11.61 -5.74
CA SER A 123 -8.46 10.64 -6.12
C SER A 123 -8.78 10.59 -7.62
N PHE A 124 -8.51 11.66 -8.36
CA PHE A 124 -8.70 11.66 -9.82
C PHE A 124 -7.83 10.63 -10.54
N GLY A 125 -6.67 10.25 -9.98
CA GLY A 125 -5.84 9.20 -10.55
C GLY A 125 -6.57 7.88 -10.74
N GLU A 126 -7.33 7.46 -9.72
CA GLU A 126 -8.16 6.26 -9.77
C GLU A 126 -9.39 6.44 -10.67
N LEU A 127 -9.96 7.64 -10.73
CA LEU A 127 -11.07 7.93 -11.65
C LEU A 127 -10.63 7.84 -13.10
N PHE A 128 -9.48 8.38 -13.47
CA PHE A 128 -8.93 8.27 -14.82
C PHE A 128 -8.65 6.82 -15.22
N SER A 129 -7.90 6.10 -14.36
CA SER A 129 -7.50 4.72 -14.67
C SER A 129 -8.68 3.79 -14.84
N THR A 130 -9.69 3.91 -13.97
CA THR A 130 -10.88 3.03 -14.04
C THR A 130 -11.76 3.33 -15.25
N ARG A 131 -11.86 4.58 -15.71
CA ARG A 131 -12.50 4.92 -16.98
C ARG A 131 -11.80 4.24 -18.15
N ILE A 132 -10.48 4.38 -18.21
CA ILE A 132 -9.67 3.77 -19.29
C ILE A 132 -9.88 2.25 -19.33
N VAL A 133 -9.71 1.59 -18.17
CA VAL A 133 -9.82 0.12 -18.09
C VAL A 133 -11.24 -0.35 -18.43
N SER A 134 -12.29 0.27 -17.88
CA SER A 134 -13.67 -0.13 -18.10
C SER A 134 -14.07 0.01 -19.58
N HIS A 135 -13.75 1.15 -20.20
CA HIS A 135 -14.02 1.37 -21.61
C HIS A 135 -13.27 0.38 -22.52
N TYR A 136 -11.98 0.13 -22.20
CA TYR A 136 -11.22 -0.83 -23.00
C TYR A 136 -11.76 -2.26 -22.86
N LEU A 137 -12.13 -2.70 -21.67
CA LEU A 137 -12.77 -4.01 -21.48
C LEU A 137 -14.04 -4.14 -22.34
N ASN A 138 -14.92 -3.14 -22.33
CA ASN A 138 -16.11 -3.12 -23.17
C ASN A 138 -15.77 -3.08 -24.67
N PHE A 139 -14.74 -2.32 -25.06
CA PHE A 139 -14.27 -2.21 -26.44
C PHE A 139 -13.81 -3.57 -27.02
N VAL A 140 -13.16 -4.39 -26.19
CA VAL A 140 -12.72 -5.75 -26.58
C VAL A 140 -13.76 -6.84 -26.29
N GLY A 141 -15.01 -6.45 -26.01
CA GLY A 141 -16.14 -7.38 -25.83
C GLY A 141 -16.23 -8.04 -24.44
N ILE A 142 -15.52 -7.51 -23.45
CA ILE A 142 -15.62 -7.96 -22.04
C ILE A 142 -16.58 -7.00 -21.33
N ALA A 143 -17.89 -7.36 -21.34
CA ALA A 143 -18.91 -6.55 -20.71
C ALA A 143 -18.65 -6.37 -19.22
N ASN A 144 -18.63 -5.12 -18.75
CA ASN A 144 -18.44 -4.78 -17.35
C ASN A 144 -19.23 -3.52 -16.98
N THR A 145 -19.51 -3.38 -15.68
CA THR A 145 -20.18 -2.21 -15.10
C THR A 145 -19.18 -1.47 -14.23
N LEU A 146 -18.90 -0.20 -14.57
CA LEU A 146 -18.08 0.68 -13.75
C LEU A 146 -18.92 1.23 -12.60
N VAL A 147 -18.50 0.99 -11.37
CA VAL A 147 -19.13 1.47 -10.14
C VAL A 147 -18.19 2.44 -9.43
N ASP A 148 -18.67 3.62 -9.10
CA ASP A 148 -17.87 4.60 -8.34
C ASP A 148 -17.68 4.11 -6.90
N ALA A 149 -16.43 3.97 -6.46
CA ALA A 149 -16.11 3.48 -5.12
C ALA A 149 -16.74 4.30 -4.00
N ARG A 150 -16.96 5.60 -4.23
CA ARG A 150 -17.63 6.50 -3.27
C ARG A 150 -19.11 6.16 -3.04
N ARG A 151 -19.70 5.37 -3.95
CA ARG A 151 -21.07 4.81 -3.83
C ARG A 151 -21.08 3.42 -3.20
N CYS A 152 -19.92 2.77 -3.05
CA CYS A 152 -19.76 1.44 -2.45
C CYS A 152 -19.24 1.52 -1.03
N LEU A 153 -18.29 2.44 -0.78
CA LEU A 153 -17.58 2.56 0.48
C LEU A 153 -17.85 3.90 1.13
N ARG A 154 -18.32 3.85 2.37
CA ARG A 154 -18.51 5.01 3.24
C ARG A 154 -17.37 5.10 4.23
N SER A 155 -16.74 6.27 4.35
CA SER A 155 -15.74 6.55 5.36
C SER A 155 -16.13 7.76 6.23
N ASP A 156 -15.41 7.95 7.32
CA ASP A 156 -15.38 9.19 8.06
C ASP A 156 -14.62 10.30 7.28
N THR A 157 -14.39 11.45 7.92
CA THR A 157 -13.67 12.60 7.36
C THR A 157 -12.20 12.66 7.79
N SER A 158 -11.61 11.53 8.15
CA SER A 158 -10.16 11.42 8.43
C SER A 158 -9.39 11.41 7.11
N TYR A 159 -9.26 12.60 6.49
CA TYR A 159 -8.61 12.73 5.18
C TYR A 159 -7.21 12.12 5.19
N ARG A 160 -6.81 11.48 4.08
CA ARG A 160 -5.63 10.65 3.83
C ARG A 160 -5.63 9.27 4.51
N GLU A 161 -6.43 9.05 5.54
CA GLU A 161 -6.53 7.78 6.28
C GLU A 161 -7.98 7.46 6.66
N GLY A 162 -8.92 7.65 5.70
CA GLY A 162 -10.34 7.42 5.91
C GLY A 162 -10.63 6.06 6.55
N VAL A 163 -11.43 6.08 7.61
CA VAL A 163 -11.86 4.88 8.31
C VAL A 163 -13.22 4.45 7.76
N ILE A 164 -13.28 3.22 7.23
CA ILE A 164 -14.49 2.68 6.60
C ILE A 164 -15.56 2.34 7.65
N ASP A 165 -16.76 2.89 7.47
CA ASP A 165 -17.97 2.38 8.12
C ASP A 165 -18.41 1.09 7.41
N GLU A 166 -18.05 -0.05 8.03
CA GLU A 166 -18.35 -1.36 7.45
C GLU A 166 -19.84 -1.67 7.38
N SER A 167 -20.64 -1.16 8.30
CA SER A 167 -22.09 -1.42 8.35
C SER A 167 -22.80 -0.78 7.18
N THR A 168 -22.60 0.50 6.96
CA THR A 168 -23.15 1.27 5.84
C THR A 168 -22.58 0.77 4.52
N SER A 169 -21.25 0.56 4.44
CA SER A 169 -20.59 0.09 3.23
C SER A 169 -21.06 -1.31 2.80
N ARG A 170 -21.40 -2.19 3.74
CA ARG A 170 -21.97 -3.51 3.41
C ARG A 170 -23.29 -3.40 2.64
N ILE A 171 -24.16 -2.51 3.08
CA ILE A 171 -25.46 -2.28 2.40
C ILE A 171 -25.21 -1.69 1.02
N MET A 172 -24.32 -0.69 0.94
CA MET A 172 -23.96 -0.02 -0.32
C MET A 172 -23.31 -0.99 -1.32
N CYS A 173 -22.31 -1.78 -0.89
CA CYS A 173 -21.64 -2.76 -1.74
C CYS A 173 -22.63 -3.81 -2.29
N LYS A 174 -23.54 -4.34 -1.47
CA LYS A 174 -24.52 -5.33 -1.92
C LYS A 174 -25.52 -4.76 -2.92
N ARG A 175 -25.83 -3.46 -2.84
CA ARG A 175 -26.69 -2.76 -3.80
C ARG A 175 -25.97 -2.51 -5.11
N GLU A 176 -24.72 -2.03 -5.06
CA GLU A 176 -23.99 -1.61 -6.25
C GLU A 176 -23.39 -2.82 -7.03
N PHE A 177 -23.01 -3.89 -6.33
CA PHE A 177 -22.49 -5.13 -6.95
C PHE A 177 -23.60 -6.19 -7.06
N ASP A 178 -24.63 -5.89 -7.86
CA ASP A 178 -25.74 -6.82 -8.08
C ASP A 178 -25.42 -7.79 -9.22
N PHE A 179 -24.95 -8.98 -8.87
CA PHE A 179 -24.60 -10.03 -9.82
C PHE A 179 -25.78 -10.68 -10.57
N SER A 180 -27.00 -10.21 -10.32
CA SER A 180 -28.13 -10.55 -11.19
C SER A 180 -28.15 -9.70 -12.47
N LEU A 181 -27.51 -8.53 -12.47
CA LEU A 181 -27.48 -7.58 -13.57
C LEU A 181 -26.22 -7.69 -14.45
N ALA A 182 -25.07 -8.00 -13.83
CA ALA A 182 -23.80 -8.13 -14.53
C ALA A 182 -22.87 -9.13 -13.81
N ASN A 183 -21.99 -9.78 -14.54
CA ASN A 183 -20.99 -10.69 -13.97
C ASN A 183 -19.69 -9.98 -13.53
N ILE A 184 -19.34 -8.86 -14.17
CA ILE A 184 -18.09 -8.14 -13.92
C ILE A 184 -18.39 -6.71 -13.53
N PHE A 185 -17.94 -6.34 -12.35
CA PHE A 185 -17.96 -4.97 -11.86
C PHE A 185 -16.51 -4.46 -11.73
N LEU A 186 -16.31 -3.20 -12.08
CA LEU A 186 -15.02 -2.53 -11.95
C LEU A 186 -15.19 -1.29 -11.04
N THR A 187 -14.25 -1.06 -10.13
CA THR A 187 -14.30 0.08 -9.22
C THR A 187 -12.89 0.61 -8.90
N GLN A 188 -12.85 1.85 -8.39
CA GLN A 188 -11.62 2.47 -7.92
C GLN A 188 -11.12 1.76 -6.66
N GLY A 189 -9.81 1.59 -6.55
CA GLY A 189 -9.16 1.35 -5.28
C GLY A 189 -8.89 2.66 -4.53
N PHE A 190 -8.34 2.60 -3.32
CA PHE A 190 -7.77 3.71 -2.57
C PHE A 190 -8.76 4.79 -2.09
N ILE A 191 -9.93 4.96 -2.69
CA ILE A 191 -10.87 6.04 -2.37
C ILE A 191 -12.18 5.54 -1.76
N ALA A 192 -12.83 6.39 -0.99
CA ALA A 192 -14.17 6.21 -0.44
C ALA A 192 -14.92 7.53 -0.42
N GLY A 193 -16.25 7.48 -0.25
CA GLY A 193 -17.09 8.66 -0.08
C GLY A 193 -17.42 8.93 1.38
N THR A 194 -17.52 10.19 1.76
CA THR A 194 -17.99 10.60 3.08
C THR A 194 -19.49 10.86 3.07
N GLU A 195 -20.09 10.97 4.24
CA GLU A 195 -21.50 11.34 4.38
C GLU A 195 -21.79 12.75 3.86
N VAL A 196 -20.81 13.65 3.97
CA VAL A 196 -20.92 15.05 3.50
C VAL A 196 -20.63 15.22 2.00
N GLY A 197 -20.49 14.12 1.26
CA GLY A 197 -20.31 14.15 -0.20
C GLY A 197 -18.88 14.46 -0.68
N THR A 198 -17.88 14.40 0.21
CA THR A 198 -16.46 14.55 -0.15
C THR A 198 -15.79 13.18 -0.36
N THR A 199 -14.64 13.19 -0.99
CA THR A 199 -13.81 11.99 -1.17
C THR A 199 -12.79 11.88 -0.04
N THR A 200 -12.49 10.66 0.41
CA THR A 200 -11.34 10.34 1.26
C THR A 200 -10.45 9.32 0.57
N THR A 201 -9.17 9.35 0.90
CA THR A 201 -8.24 8.28 0.56
C THR A 201 -8.02 7.36 1.77
N LEU A 202 -7.68 6.10 1.49
CA LEU A 202 -7.61 5.05 2.51
C LEU A 202 -6.17 4.78 3.01
N GLY A 203 -5.27 5.70 2.75
CA GLY A 203 -3.87 5.64 3.20
C GLY A 203 -3.02 4.63 2.44
N ARG A 204 -1.89 4.26 3.04
CA ARG A 204 -0.89 3.39 2.42
C ARG A 204 -1.49 2.06 1.95
N GLU A 205 -1.14 1.63 0.72
CA GLU A 205 -1.68 0.44 0.05
C GLU A 205 -3.22 0.40 0.02
N GLY A 206 -3.84 1.58 -0.05
CA GLY A 206 -5.30 1.74 0.01
C GLY A 206 -6.07 0.93 -1.02
N SER A 207 -5.52 0.69 -2.22
CA SER A 207 -6.19 -0.13 -3.24
C SER A 207 -6.20 -1.63 -2.88
N ASP A 208 -5.13 -2.16 -2.25
CA ASP A 208 -5.10 -3.53 -1.73
C ASP A 208 -6.10 -3.67 -0.57
N TYR A 209 -6.16 -2.63 0.30
CA TYR A 209 -7.16 -2.56 1.36
C TYR A 209 -8.58 -2.48 0.82
N THR A 210 -8.83 -1.70 -0.23
CA THR A 210 -10.15 -1.63 -0.91
C THR A 210 -10.61 -3.01 -1.38
N ALA A 211 -9.72 -3.77 -2.03
CA ALA A 211 -10.06 -5.12 -2.49
C ALA A 211 -10.40 -6.05 -1.33
N ALA A 212 -9.63 -6.00 -0.25
CA ALA A 212 -9.85 -6.82 0.94
C ALA A 212 -11.17 -6.45 1.67
N ILE A 213 -11.47 -5.16 1.82
CA ILE A 213 -12.69 -4.71 2.49
C ILE A 213 -13.93 -5.03 1.65
N ILE A 214 -13.89 -4.80 0.33
CA ILE A 214 -14.99 -5.20 -0.56
C ILE A 214 -15.22 -6.71 -0.46
N ALA A 215 -14.17 -7.54 -0.56
CA ALA A 215 -14.29 -8.99 -0.43
C ALA A 215 -14.96 -9.41 0.87
N LYS A 216 -14.59 -8.79 2.00
CA LYS A 216 -15.25 -9.01 3.30
C LYS A 216 -16.73 -8.62 3.28
N LEU A 217 -17.07 -7.48 2.66
CA LEU A 217 -18.42 -6.90 2.69
C LEU A 217 -19.42 -7.68 1.83
N ILE A 218 -18.97 -8.25 0.70
CA ILE A 218 -19.81 -9.03 -0.22
C ILE A 218 -19.66 -10.55 -0.04
N ASP A 219 -18.93 -11.00 0.99
CA ASP A 219 -18.66 -12.40 1.29
C ASP A 219 -18.03 -13.15 0.09
N ALA A 220 -16.98 -12.55 -0.50
CA ALA A 220 -16.27 -13.12 -1.63
C ALA A 220 -15.53 -14.44 -1.27
N GLN A 221 -15.35 -15.29 -2.26
CA GLN A 221 -14.61 -16.54 -2.11
C GLN A 221 -13.13 -16.32 -1.89
N ASP A 222 -12.55 -15.40 -2.65
CA ASP A 222 -11.12 -15.09 -2.59
C ASP A 222 -10.81 -13.64 -3.06
N VAL A 223 -9.57 -13.21 -2.77
CA VAL A 223 -8.98 -11.99 -3.29
C VAL A 223 -7.71 -12.34 -4.05
N THR A 224 -7.53 -11.84 -5.25
CA THR A 224 -6.27 -11.95 -6.00
C THR A 224 -5.66 -10.57 -6.22
N ILE A 225 -4.45 -10.37 -5.72
CA ILE A 225 -3.65 -9.17 -6.00
C ILE A 225 -2.64 -9.51 -7.10
N TRP A 226 -2.81 -8.86 -8.24
CA TRP A 226 -1.93 -9.00 -9.39
C TRP A 226 -0.76 -8.03 -9.26
N LYS A 227 0.45 -8.58 -9.17
CA LYS A 227 1.72 -7.83 -9.03
C LYS A 227 2.69 -8.18 -10.16
N ASP A 228 3.78 -7.44 -10.25
CA ASP A 228 4.89 -7.66 -11.18
C ASP A 228 5.91 -8.70 -10.68
N VAL A 229 5.58 -9.41 -9.61
CA VAL A 229 6.41 -10.47 -9.01
C VAL A 229 5.67 -11.82 -9.00
N ALA A 230 6.42 -12.90 -9.00
CA ALA A 230 5.87 -14.26 -9.05
C ALA A 230 5.03 -14.68 -7.83
N GLY A 231 5.05 -13.89 -6.76
CA GLY A 231 4.41 -14.16 -5.49
C GLY A 231 5.20 -13.54 -4.34
N VAL A 232 4.99 -14.04 -3.14
CA VAL A 232 5.79 -13.68 -1.96
C VAL A 232 7.12 -14.41 -2.03
N LEU A 233 8.22 -13.68 -1.93
CA LEU A 233 9.57 -14.24 -1.94
C LEU A 233 10.17 -14.30 -0.54
N SER A 234 11.07 -15.24 -0.32
CA SER A 234 11.79 -15.40 0.95
C SER A 234 12.79 -14.26 1.23
N ALA A 235 13.07 -13.42 0.26
CA ALA A 235 13.90 -12.23 0.39
C ALA A 235 13.67 -11.29 -0.80
N ASP A 236 14.15 -10.04 -0.71
CA ASP A 236 14.20 -9.15 -1.87
C ASP A 236 15.25 -9.67 -2.88
N PRO A 237 14.86 -10.07 -4.08
CA PRO A 237 15.79 -10.63 -5.07
C PRO A 237 16.83 -9.62 -5.57
N LYS A 238 16.62 -8.33 -5.38
CA LYS A 238 17.60 -7.27 -5.69
C LYS A 238 18.76 -7.25 -4.70
N ILE A 239 18.56 -7.81 -3.51
CA ILE A 239 19.55 -7.85 -2.43
C ILE A 239 20.08 -9.27 -2.26
N PHE A 240 19.22 -10.26 -2.38
CA PHE A 240 19.51 -11.67 -2.12
C PHE A 240 19.19 -12.51 -3.35
N SER A 241 20.19 -12.91 -4.10
CA SER A 241 20.05 -13.63 -5.39
C SER A 241 19.36 -15.00 -5.27
N ASN A 242 19.43 -15.63 -4.08
CA ASN A 242 18.86 -16.96 -3.82
C ASN A 242 17.43 -16.90 -3.23
N ALA A 243 16.73 -15.79 -3.44
CA ALA A 243 15.34 -15.68 -2.98
C ALA A 243 14.45 -16.72 -3.66
N VAL A 244 13.67 -17.46 -2.87
CA VAL A 244 12.73 -18.47 -3.35
C VAL A 244 11.30 -18.03 -3.14
N LYS A 245 10.39 -18.44 -4.03
CA LYS A 245 8.97 -18.18 -3.90
C LYS A 245 8.39 -19.03 -2.76
N LEU A 246 7.54 -18.41 -1.94
CA LEU A 246 6.76 -19.07 -0.90
C LEU A 246 5.40 -19.45 -1.47
N ASP A 247 5.06 -20.73 -1.54
CA ASP A 247 3.79 -21.16 -2.11
C ASP A 247 2.60 -20.85 -1.19
N PHE A 248 2.83 -20.96 0.12
CA PHE A 248 1.82 -20.69 1.14
C PHE A 248 2.40 -19.90 2.31
N VAL A 249 1.66 -18.90 2.79
CA VAL A 249 2.01 -18.08 3.97
C VAL A 249 0.77 -17.94 4.84
N SER A 250 0.88 -18.19 6.15
CA SER A 250 -0.25 -17.92 7.05
C SER A 250 -0.51 -16.42 7.19
N TYR A 251 -1.75 -16.02 7.53
CA TYR A 251 -2.04 -14.60 7.82
C TYR A 251 -1.12 -14.03 8.90
N GLN A 252 -0.87 -14.80 9.95
CA GLN A 252 0.01 -14.38 11.03
C GLN A 252 1.43 -14.12 10.52
N GLU A 253 1.98 -15.03 9.73
CA GLU A 253 3.31 -14.88 9.16
C GLU A 253 3.38 -13.69 8.20
N ALA A 254 2.38 -13.49 7.36
CA ALA A 254 2.34 -12.34 6.45
C ALA A 254 2.31 -11.00 7.21
N ILE A 255 1.59 -10.91 8.34
CA ILE A 255 1.59 -9.73 9.22
C ILE A 255 2.97 -9.50 9.84
N GLU A 256 3.61 -10.56 10.33
CA GLU A 256 4.95 -10.49 10.92
C GLU A 256 6.00 -10.04 9.90
N LEU A 257 5.97 -10.60 8.70
CA LEU A 257 6.87 -10.20 7.61
C LEU A 257 6.67 -8.73 7.23
N ALA A 258 5.43 -8.29 7.11
CA ALA A 258 5.11 -6.89 6.82
C ALA A 258 5.55 -5.94 7.95
N TYR A 259 5.39 -6.34 9.21
CA TYR A 259 5.89 -5.59 10.36
C TYR A 259 7.42 -5.45 10.32
N CYS A 260 8.12 -6.50 9.95
CA CYS A 260 9.59 -6.47 9.77
C CYS A 260 10.03 -5.60 8.60
N GLY A 261 9.13 -5.25 7.67
CA GLY A 261 9.42 -4.35 6.55
C GLY A 261 9.38 -5.02 5.18
N ALA A 262 8.97 -6.29 5.08
CA ALA A 262 8.76 -6.93 3.80
C ALA A 262 7.63 -6.21 3.04
N GLN A 263 7.92 -5.82 1.79
CA GLN A 263 6.95 -5.10 0.94
C GLN A 263 6.04 -6.08 0.18
N ILE A 264 5.34 -6.93 0.91
CA ILE A 264 4.51 -7.98 0.32
C ILE A 264 3.06 -7.52 0.27
N ILE A 265 2.43 -7.44 1.43
CA ILE A 265 1.05 -7.00 1.66
C ILE A 265 1.01 -6.26 2.99
N HIS A 266 0.38 -5.11 3.01
CA HIS A 266 0.25 -4.35 4.26
C HIS A 266 -0.70 -5.05 5.25
N PRO A 267 -0.43 -5.06 6.57
CA PRO A 267 -1.31 -5.67 7.57
C PRO A 267 -2.76 -5.17 7.52
N LYS A 268 -2.97 -3.91 7.11
CA LYS A 268 -4.30 -3.31 6.90
C LYS A 268 -5.14 -4.10 5.90
N THR A 269 -4.51 -4.68 4.87
CA THR A 269 -5.17 -5.51 3.85
C THR A 269 -5.55 -6.89 4.39
N ILE A 270 -4.74 -7.46 5.27
CA ILE A 270 -4.96 -8.82 5.80
C ILE A 270 -6.10 -8.84 6.82
N LYS A 271 -6.19 -7.83 7.68
CA LYS A 271 -7.16 -7.75 8.79
C LYS A 271 -8.62 -7.98 8.37
N PRO A 272 -9.16 -7.37 7.29
CA PRO A 272 -10.54 -7.62 6.87
C PRO A 272 -10.81 -9.07 6.46
N ILE A 273 -9.92 -9.67 5.68
CA ILE A 273 -10.09 -11.00 5.11
C ILE A 273 -9.81 -12.13 6.10
N GLN A 274 -8.88 -11.91 7.05
CA GLN A 274 -8.54 -12.88 8.10
C GLN A 274 -9.79 -13.28 8.92
N ASN A 275 -10.61 -12.32 9.32
CA ASN A 275 -11.80 -12.56 10.14
C ASN A 275 -12.86 -13.41 9.42
N LYS A 276 -12.85 -13.40 8.09
CA LYS A 276 -13.75 -14.16 7.24
C LYS A 276 -13.10 -15.42 6.67
N LYS A 277 -11.81 -15.64 6.96
CA LYS A 277 -10.98 -16.72 6.40
C LYS A 277 -10.95 -16.71 4.86
N ILE A 278 -11.05 -15.52 4.23
CA ILE A 278 -11.02 -15.35 2.78
C ILE A 278 -9.57 -15.43 2.30
N PRO A 279 -9.17 -16.42 1.50
CA PRO A 279 -7.80 -16.54 1.02
C PRO A 279 -7.42 -15.36 0.11
N LEU A 280 -6.17 -14.92 0.24
CA LEU A 280 -5.54 -13.91 -0.59
C LEU A 280 -4.48 -14.56 -1.46
N TYR A 281 -4.60 -14.39 -2.76
CA TYR A 281 -3.61 -14.83 -3.74
C TYR A 281 -2.75 -13.62 -4.16
N VAL A 282 -1.44 -13.81 -4.18
CA VAL A 282 -0.49 -12.89 -4.81
C VAL A 282 0.01 -13.56 -6.08
N LYS A 283 -0.38 -13.04 -7.24
CA LYS A 283 -0.09 -13.65 -8.55
C LYS A 283 0.69 -12.71 -9.46
N SER A 284 1.49 -13.30 -10.34
CA SER A 284 2.20 -12.54 -11.36
C SER A 284 1.24 -12.04 -12.42
N PHE A 285 1.27 -10.72 -12.68
CA PHE A 285 0.61 -10.09 -13.80
C PHE A 285 1.26 -10.46 -15.16
N MET A 286 2.56 -10.77 -15.14
CA MET A 286 3.31 -11.16 -16.34
C MET A 286 3.12 -12.64 -16.67
N GLU A 287 2.93 -13.49 -15.68
CA GLU A 287 2.74 -14.93 -15.80
C GLU A 287 1.42 -15.36 -15.11
N PRO A 288 0.25 -15.04 -15.68
CA PRO A 288 -1.03 -15.23 -14.99
C PRO A 288 -1.39 -16.71 -14.74
N ASP A 289 -0.76 -17.63 -15.47
CA ASP A 289 -0.96 -19.08 -15.28
C ASP A 289 -0.18 -19.65 -14.10
N ALA A 290 0.84 -18.92 -13.61
CA ALA A 290 1.56 -19.34 -12.41
C ALA A 290 0.66 -19.30 -11.17
N GLU A 291 0.84 -20.26 -10.26
CA GLU A 291 0.01 -20.40 -9.05
C GLU A 291 0.12 -19.19 -8.12
N GLY A 292 1.31 -18.55 -8.07
CA GLY A 292 1.58 -17.45 -7.14
C GLY A 292 1.80 -17.92 -5.70
N THR A 293 1.43 -17.07 -4.74
CA THR A 293 1.46 -17.37 -3.30
C THR A 293 0.05 -17.29 -2.74
N ILE A 294 -0.32 -18.23 -1.88
CA ILE A 294 -1.56 -18.21 -1.12
C ILE A 294 -1.29 -17.68 0.29
N ILE A 295 -2.01 -16.64 0.71
CA ILE A 295 -2.01 -16.14 2.08
C ILE A 295 -3.37 -16.48 2.69
N ALA A 296 -3.40 -17.43 3.66
CA ALA A 296 -4.65 -17.93 4.21
C ALA A 296 -4.53 -18.33 5.68
N HIS A 297 -5.65 -18.73 6.27
CA HIS A 297 -5.66 -19.33 7.60
C HIS A 297 -4.95 -20.68 7.58
N SER A 298 -4.19 -20.97 8.65
CA SER A 298 -3.60 -22.29 8.87
C SER A 298 -3.79 -22.67 10.34
N ASP A 299 -4.34 -23.87 10.56
CA ASP A 299 -4.50 -24.43 11.90
C ASP A 299 -3.21 -25.10 12.41
N THR A 300 -2.25 -25.34 11.53
CA THR A 300 -0.96 -25.97 11.84
C THR A 300 0.20 -25.02 11.51
N PRO A 301 1.33 -25.12 12.25
CA PRO A 301 2.53 -24.35 11.92
C PRO A 301 3.01 -24.65 10.49
N VAL A 302 3.17 -23.61 9.69
CA VAL A 302 3.71 -23.75 8.33
C VAL A 302 5.24 -23.74 8.39
N LYS A 303 5.85 -24.77 7.82
CA LYS A 303 7.31 -24.78 7.66
C LYS A 303 7.69 -23.90 6.47
N LEU A 304 8.35 -22.80 6.75
CA LEU A 304 8.88 -21.90 5.74
C LEU A 304 10.42 -21.98 5.71
N PRO A 305 11.03 -21.75 4.55
CA PRO A 305 12.46 -21.48 4.50
C PRO A 305 12.78 -20.21 5.28
N PRO A 306 14.04 -19.93 5.61
CA PRO A 306 14.43 -18.68 6.17
C PRO A 306 13.98 -17.50 5.30
N VAL A 307 13.35 -16.51 5.93
CA VAL A 307 12.87 -15.30 5.25
C VAL A 307 13.66 -14.10 5.75
N LEU A 308 14.29 -13.39 4.80
CA LEU A 308 15.19 -12.27 5.09
C LEU A 308 14.55 -10.94 4.72
N VAL A 309 14.58 -10.02 5.66
CA VAL A 309 14.12 -8.64 5.45
C VAL A 309 15.23 -7.69 5.87
N LEU A 310 15.72 -6.90 4.94
CA LEU A 310 16.75 -5.89 5.18
C LEU A 310 16.19 -4.49 5.08
N LYS A 311 16.31 -3.73 6.16
CA LYS A 311 16.04 -2.29 6.17
C LYS A 311 17.36 -1.52 6.20
N ARG A 312 17.58 -0.71 5.18
CA ARG A 312 18.74 0.17 5.09
C ARG A 312 18.47 1.52 5.75
N ASN A 313 19.50 2.32 5.90
CA ASN A 313 19.45 3.68 6.41
C ASN A 313 18.76 3.75 7.79
N GLN A 314 19.25 2.96 8.72
CA GLN A 314 18.74 2.90 10.08
C GLN A 314 19.62 3.72 11.03
N VAL A 315 18.99 4.19 12.12
CA VAL A 315 19.69 4.85 13.24
C VAL A 315 19.38 4.10 14.52
N LEU A 316 20.44 3.73 15.23
CA LEU A 316 20.36 3.13 16.57
C LEU A 316 20.56 4.23 17.61
N ILE A 317 19.57 4.51 18.44
CA ILE A 317 19.58 5.56 19.44
C ILE A 317 19.54 4.92 20.83
N THR A 318 20.49 5.30 21.69
CA THR A 318 20.51 4.90 23.10
C THR A 318 20.26 6.11 23.97
N LEU A 319 19.24 6.00 24.83
CA LEU A 319 18.79 7.02 25.78
C LEU A 319 19.08 6.54 27.20
N SER A 320 19.73 7.37 27.99
CA SER A 320 20.05 7.09 29.40
C SER A 320 19.58 8.25 30.28
N PRO A 321 18.88 8.03 31.42
CA PRO A 321 18.60 9.07 32.37
C PRO A 321 19.90 9.74 32.84
N ARG A 322 19.87 11.07 33.04
CA ARG A 322 21.07 11.83 33.42
C ARG A 322 21.56 11.57 34.83
N ASP A 323 20.66 11.14 35.68
CA ASP A 323 20.89 10.88 37.12
C ASP A 323 21.14 9.39 37.42
N PHE A 324 21.35 8.58 36.36
CA PHE A 324 21.51 7.12 36.48
C PHE A 324 20.30 6.39 37.10
N SER A 325 19.13 7.01 37.16
CA SER A 325 17.90 6.33 37.56
C SER A 325 17.56 5.16 36.61
N PHE A 326 16.77 4.23 37.10
CA PHE A 326 16.32 3.10 36.30
C PHE A 326 15.37 3.57 35.18
N VAL A 327 15.50 2.95 34.02
CA VAL A 327 14.56 3.12 32.90
C VAL A 327 13.32 2.28 33.19
N ILE A 328 12.39 2.89 33.91
CA ILE A 328 11.10 2.31 34.28
C ILE A 328 9.97 2.90 33.43
N GLU A 329 8.74 2.52 33.72
CA GLU A 329 7.54 2.83 32.94
C GLU A 329 7.39 4.33 32.66
N ASP A 330 7.74 5.20 33.61
CA ASP A 330 7.64 6.66 33.48
C ASP A 330 8.60 7.19 32.40
N CYS A 331 9.86 6.73 32.39
CA CYS A 331 10.84 7.05 31.37
C CYS A 331 10.39 6.54 29.97
N LEU A 332 9.91 5.30 29.92
CA LEU A 332 9.43 4.70 28.68
C LEU A 332 8.24 5.48 28.12
N SER A 333 7.28 5.88 28.96
CA SER A 333 6.13 6.69 28.55
C SER A 333 6.57 8.00 27.90
N LYS A 334 7.51 8.72 28.51
CA LYS A 334 8.05 9.97 27.97
C LYS A 334 8.75 9.78 26.64
N ILE A 335 9.60 8.75 26.53
CA ILE A 335 10.33 8.44 25.30
C ILE A 335 9.35 8.11 24.16
N PHE A 336 8.37 7.25 24.41
CA PHE A 336 7.37 6.91 23.38
C PHE A 336 6.47 8.10 23.05
N ALA A 337 6.15 8.98 23.98
CA ALA A 337 5.41 10.22 23.72
C ALA A 337 6.20 11.16 22.77
N LEU A 338 7.52 11.30 22.98
CA LEU A 338 8.39 12.08 22.08
C LEU A 338 8.49 11.46 20.71
N LEU A 339 8.70 10.15 20.61
CA LEU A 339 8.74 9.43 19.33
C LEU A 339 7.42 9.58 18.55
N TYR A 340 6.28 9.48 19.25
CA TYR A 340 4.96 9.68 18.69
C TYR A 340 4.73 11.12 18.22
N LYS A 341 5.08 12.11 19.03
CA LYS A 341 5.00 13.54 18.71
C LYS A 341 5.72 13.87 17.41
N HIS A 342 6.91 13.31 17.22
CA HIS A 342 7.73 13.51 16.02
C HIS A 342 7.41 12.52 14.90
N ARG A 343 6.38 11.65 15.06
CA ARG A 343 5.98 10.63 14.08
C ARG A 343 7.13 9.70 13.66
N ILE A 344 7.99 9.35 14.61
CA ILE A 344 9.11 8.42 14.39
C ILE A 344 8.62 7.00 14.63
N LYS A 345 8.75 6.16 13.61
CA LYS A 345 8.42 4.74 13.71
C LYS A 345 9.59 3.97 14.30
N VAL A 346 9.33 3.20 15.35
CA VAL A 346 10.31 2.32 15.99
C VAL A 346 10.28 0.95 15.30
N ASN A 347 11.46 0.48 14.88
CA ASN A 347 11.63 -0.82 14.22
C ASN A 347 12.09 -1.92 15.19
N LEU A 348 12.92 -1.57 16.17
CA LEU A 348 13.42 -2.49 17.20
C LEU A 348 13.57 -1.73 18.53
N VAL A 349 13.30 -2.42 19.63
CA VAL A 349 13.44 -1.90 21.00
C VAL A 349 14.30 -2.86 21.81
N HIS A 350 15.22 -2.31 22.59
CA HIS A 350 15.96 -3.02 23.61
C HIS A 350 16.01 -2.20 24.89
N ASN A 351 15.63 -2.79 26.01
CA ASN A 351 15.66 -2.16 27.32
C ASN A 351 16.70 -2.84 28.23
N SER A 352 17.44 -2.04 28.97
CA SER A 352 18.29 -2.47 30.07
C SER A 352 17.97 -1.64 31.33
N ALA A 353 18.62 -1.91 32.45
CA ALA A 353 18.33 -1.22 33.69
C ALA A 353 18.45 0.32 33.59
N ILE A 354 19.46 0.82 32.88
CA ILE A 354 19.80 2.25 32.79
C ILE A 354 19.85 2.78 31.37
N ASN A 355 19.52 1.97 30.37
CA ASN A 355 19.54 2.39 28.96
C ASN A 355 18.30 1.89 28.24
N PHE A 356 17.74 2.74 27.40
CA PHE A 356 16.71 2.38 26.42
C PHE A 356 17.25 2.60 25.02
N THR A 357 17.25 1.56 24.20
CA THR A 357 17.80 1.60 22.87
C THR A 357 16.71 1.31 21.85
N VAL A 358 16.61 2.15 20.82
CA VAL A 358 15.67 1.99 19.71
C VAL A 358 16.38 2.05 18.36
N CYS A 359 15.94 1.23 17.43
CA CYS A 359 16.31 1.33 16.01
C CYS A 359 15.15 1.96 15.26
N VAL A 360 15.43 3.01 14.50
CA VAL A 360 14.44 3.82 13.76
C VAL A 360 14.91 4.07 12.34
N ASP A 361 13.96 4.42 11.45
CA ASP A 361 14.29 4.89 10.11
C ASP A 361 14.97 6.27 10.18
N ASN A 362 15.99 6.52 9.36
CA ASN A 362 16.69 7.80 9.31
C ASN A 362 15.91 8.85 8.50
N ASP A 363 14.91 9.44 9.13
CA ASP A 363 14.23 10.65 8.63
C ASP A 363 14.95 11.89 9.19
N HIS A 364 15.87 12.45 8.44
CA HIS A 364 16.74 13.54 8.89
C HIS A 364 16.00 14.73 9.50
N LEU A 365 14.83 15.12 8.96
CA LEU A 365 14.07 16.28 9.43
C LEU A 365 13.40 15.98 10.78
N ARG A 366 12.71 14.85 10.88
CA ARG A 366 11.97 14.47 12.08
C ARG A 366 12.90 14.04 13.20
N LEU A 367 13.94 13.26 12.82
CA LEU A 367 14.87 12.69 13.79
C LEU A 367 15.73 13.77 14.44
N GLY A 368 16.21 14.77 13.68
CA GLY A 368 16.98 15.88 14.21
C GLY A 368 16.25 16.62 15.35
N ASN A 369 15.00 17.01 15.09
CA ASN A 369 14.17 17.70 16.08
C ASN A 369 13.89 16.82 17.32
N ALA A 370 13.63 15.53 17.10
CA ALA A 370 13.38 14.61 18.20
C ALA A 370 14.61 14.40 19.08
N LEU A 371 15.79 14.24 18.47
CA LEU A 371 17.06 14.08 19.20
C LEU A 371 17.38 15.30 20.06
N GLU A 372 17.15 16.52 19.54
CA GLU A 372 17.38 17.74 20.32
C GLU A 372 16.40 17.81 21.51
N GLU A 373 15.12 17.49 21.33
CA GLU A 373 14.16 17.49 22.42
C GLU A 373 14.49 16.42 23.45
N MET A 374 14.89 15.22 23.04
CA MET A 374 15.30 14.13 23.94
C MET A 374 16.53 14.48 24.77
N LYS A 375 17.46 15.29 24.25
CA LYS A 375 18.64 15.75 25.01
C LYS A 375 18.30 16.61 26.22
N HIS A 376 17.11 17.15 26.35
CA HIS A 376 16.72 17.92 27.54
C HIS A 376 16.58 17.01 28.78
N GLU A 377 16.07 15.79 28.61
CA GLU A 377 15.81 14.87 29.72
C GLU A 377 16.82 13.71 29.79
N PHE A 378 17.40 13.33 28.64
CA PHE A 378 18.24 12.13 28.53
C PHE A 378 19.64 12.46 28.01
N THR A 379 20.60 11.61 28.37
CA THR A 379 21.86 11.48 27.64
C THR A 379 21.58 10.67 26.38
N VAL A 380 21.81 11.28 25.21
CA VAL A 380 21.50 10.68 23.90
C VAL A 380 22.79 10.31 23.18
N ARG A 381 22.93 9.04 22.79
CA ARG A 381 23.98 8.54 21.89
C ARG A 381 23.32 7.88 20.70
N TYR A 382 23.90 8.01 19.52
CA TYR A 382 23.34 7.35 18.34
C TYR A 382 24.43 6.96 17.33
N ASN A 383 24.14 5.92 16.56
CA ASN A 383 24.89 5.48 15.41
C ASN A 383 23.98 5.56 14.19
N SER A 384 24.43 6.19 13.12
CA SER A 384 23.69 6.32 11.85
C SER A 384 24.30 5.44 10.77
N ASN A 385 23.65 5.40 9.60
CA ASN A 385 24.07 4.60 8.46
C ASN A 385 24.15 3.11 8.78
N LEU A 386 23.17 2.61 9.52
CA LEU A 386 23.09 1.20 9.91
C LEU A 386 22.05 0.47 9.04
N GLU A 387 22.13 -0.86 9.10
CA GLU A 387 21.15 -1.78 8.53
C GLU A 387 20.49 -2.60 9.63
N LEU A 388 19.18 -2.85 9.49
CA LEU A 388 18.44 -3.80 10.32
C LEU A 388 18.12 -5.03 9.48
N LEU A 389 18.84 -6.12 9.70
CA LEU A 389 18.53 -7.42 9.14
C LEU A 389 17.60 -8.19 10.08
N THR A 390 16.48 -8.64 9.55
CA THR A 390 15.56 -9.57 10.22
C THR A 390 15.54 -10.89 9.48
N ILE A 391 15.79 -11.99 10.17
CA ILE A 391 15.74 -13.34 9.64
C ILE A 391 14.65 -14.09 10.41
N ARG A 392 13.57 -14.46 9.72
CA ARG A 392 12.54 -15.33 10.29
C ARG A 392 12.82 -16.79 9.89
N HIS A 393 12.42 -17.73 10.73
CA HIS A 393 12.71 -19.16 10.55
C HIS A 393 14.21 -19.45 10.32
N TYR A 394 15.05 -18.70 11.05
CA TYR A 394 16.49 -18.77 10.92
C TYR A 394 17.06 -20.13 11.32
N THR A 395 18.19 -20.48 10.70
CA THR A 395 19.10 -21.52 11.19
C THR A 395 20.42 -20.86 11.60
N PRO A 396 21.25 -21.48 12.46
CA PRO A 396 22.55 -20.93 12.84
C PRO A 396 23.43 -20.59 11.64
N GLU A 397 23.47 -21.49 10.65
CA GLU A 397 24.32 -21.37 9.46
C GLU A 397 23.97 -20.12 8.66
N ILE A 398 22.68 -19.84 8.49
CA ILE A 398 22.22 -18.69 7.72
C ILE A 398 22.56 -17.36 8.42
N ILE A 399 22.60 -17.34 9.73
CA ILE A 399 23.01 -16.15 10.47
C ILE A 399 24.45 -15.80 10.14
N ASP A 400 25.33 -16.79 10.19
CA ASP A 400 26.78 -16.61 9.95
C ASP A 400 27.04 -16.16 8.51
N ASP A 401 26.31 -16.71 7.53
CA ASP A 401 26.40 -16.34 6.12
C ASP A 401 26.08 -14.86 5.86
N PHE A 402 25.08 -14.29 6.58
CA PHE A 402 24.63 -12.93 6.34
C PHE A 402 25.24 -11.87 7.24
N ILE A 403 25.71 -12.23 8.44
CA ILE A 403 26.44 -11.31 9.30
C ILE A 403 27.88 -11.17 8.81
N GLY A 404 28.55 -12.29 8.50
CA GLY A 404 29.94 -12.29 8.07
C GLY A 404 30.83 -11.56 9.08
N ASN A 405 31.66 -10.63 8.58
CA ASN A 405 32.59 -9.82 9.38
C ASN A 405 32.03 -8.44 9.77
N ARG A 406 30.70 -8.21 9.62
CA ARG A 406 30.08 -6.92 9.94
C ARG A 406 30.02 -6.67 11.45
N VAL A 407 30.17 -5.42 11.84
CA VAL A 407 30.01 -5.02 13.25
C VAL A 407 28.53 -5.03 13.62
N VAL A 408 28.17 -5.87 14.60
CA VAL A 408 26.81 -5.94 15.12
C VAL A 408 26.71 -5.09 16.38
N TYR A 409 25.91 -4.04 16.34
CA TYR A 409 25.66 -3.12 17.47
C TYR A 409 24.58 -3.62 18.43
N LEU A 410 23.56 -4.32 17.88
CA LEU A 410 22.47 -4.88 18.67
C LEU A 410 21.96 -6.16 18.01
N GLN A 411 21.76 -7.21 18.79
CA GLN A 411 21.10 -8.42 18.34
C GLN A 411 19.93 -8.78 19.25
N GLN A 412 18.87 -9.31 18.67
CA GLN A 412 17.72 -9.84 19.40
C GLN A 412 17.30 -11.18 18.76
N ARG A 413 17.14 -12.20 19.57
CA ARG A 413 16.72 -13.52 19.10
C ARG A 413 15.50 -14.02 19.87
N THR A 414 14.56 -14.59 19.15
CA THR A 414 13.44 -15.36 19.65
C THR A 414 13.50 -16.77 19.10
N ARG A 415 12.48 -17.60 19.35
CA ARG A 415 12.46 -18.99 18.82
C ARG A 415 12.49 -19.07 17.28
N SER A 416 11.92 -18.07 16.59
CA SER A 416 11.75 -18.08 15.12
C SER A 416 12.29 -16.86 14.41
N THR A 417 12.77 -15.84 15.15
CA THR A 417 13.20 -14.57 14.57
C THR A 417 14.53 -14.14 15.16
N ALA A 418 15.48 -13.83 14.30
CA ALA A 418 16.74 -13.17 14.67
C ALA A 418 16.80 -11.79 14.01
N ARG A 419 17.19 -10.77 14.77
CA ARG A 419 17.32 -9.38 14.31
C ARG A 419 18.68 -8.84 14.66
N PHE A 420 19.29 -8.15 13.70
CA PHE A 420 20.65 -7.60 13.84
C PHE A 420 20.66 -6.17 13.34
N VAL A 421 21.08 -5.25 14.19
CA VAL A 421 21.44 -3.88 13.81
C VAL A 421 22.94 -3.86 13.61
N MET A 422 23.40 -3.57 12.40
CA MET A 422 24.78 -3.70 12.00
C MET A 422 25.19 -2.57 11.07
N ASP A 423 26.49 -2.40 10.86
CA ASP A 423 27.01 -1.48 9.86
C ASP A 423 26.50 -1.82 8.45
N ALA A 424 26.39 -0.79 7.62
CA ALA A 424 26.13 -0.97 6.21
C ALA A 424 27.37 -1.57 5.56
N GLY A 425 27.23 -2.74 4.96
CA GLY A 425 28.32 -3.43 4.28
C GLY A 425 28.79 -2.74 2.99
#